data_380e22fc6aedeab7c78a74b5fd5ada13
#
_entry.id   380e22fc6aedeab7c78a74b5fd5ada13
#
_cell.length_a   1.000
_cell.length_b   1.000
_cell.length_c   1.000
_cell.angle_alpha   90.00
_cell.angle_beta   90.00
_cell.angle_gamma   90.00
#
_symmetry.space_group_name_H-M   'P 1'
#
loop_
_entity.id
_entity.type
_entity.pdbx_description
1 polymer ?
#
loop_
_entity_poly.entity_id
_entity_poly.type
_entity_poly.pdbx_seq_one_letter_code
_entity_poly.pdbx_strand_id
1 'polypeptide(L)'
;MSKDILNNLNPGIEDLHPYEPGRSIDEVIKEYGHKEVVKLASNENPLGASPKALAKIIELQDDLHLYPDGNGTNLKTQIAKKETTSIENIIIGNGSNEILELAARAFLNPSTSSIASKHAFAVYKIVTQSAGAKLIEVPTVNWGHDLESFADHLQENTSVIFIANPNNPTGTYNTHEEVYALLQKIPSSVSVSYTHLTLPTI
;
A
#
# COMPACT_ATOMS: atom_id res chain seq x y z
N MET A 1 -29.58 -1.46 11.41
CA MET A 1 -29.22 -2.83 10.93
C MET A 1 -29.63 -3.81 12.01
N SER A 2 -30.29 -4.94 11.67
CA SER A 2 -30.59 -5.94 12.65
C SER A 2 -29.32 -6.59 13.17
N LYS A 3 -29.25 -6.90 14.47
CA LYS A 3 -28.05 -7.55 15.08
C LYS A 3 -27.69 -8.87 14.38
N ASP A 4 -28.63 -9.49 13.69
CA ASP A 4 -28.42 -10.77 12.99
C ASP A 4 -27.46 -10.69 11.78
N ILE A 5 -27.40 -9.55 11.10
CA ILE A 5 -26.49 -9.37 9.96
C ILE A 5 -25.02 -9.28 10.44
N LEU A 6 -24.79 -8.67 11.59
CA LEU A 6 -23.44 -8.50 12.14
C LEU A 6 -22.82 -9.83 12.56
N ASN A 7 -23.63 -10.82 12.93
CA ASN A 7 -23.14 -12.17 13.29
C ASN A 7 -22.48 -12.92 12.11
N ASN A 8 -22.71 -12.45 10.88
CA ASN A 8 -22.14 -13.04 9.67
C ASN A 8 -20.88 -12.31 9.16
N LEU A 9 -20.35 -11.34 9.92
CA LEU A 9 -19.13 -10.67 9.55
C LEU A 9 -17.93 -11.60 9.68
N ASN A 10 -16.94 -11.40 8.80
CA ASN A 10 -15.64 -12.04 8.97
C ASN A 10 -15.00 -11.61 10.28
N PRO A 11 -14.22 -12.49 10.94
CA PRO A 11 -13.48 -12.14 12.14
C PRO A 11 -12.60 -10.89 11.91
N GLY A 12 -12.59 -9.96 12.88
CA GLY A 12 -11.80 -8.74 12.83
C GLY A 12 -12.49 -7.53 12.15
N ILE A 13 -13.61 -7.73 11.46
CA ILE A 13 -14.33 -6.60 10.81
C ILE A 13 -14.99 -5.68 11.84
N GLU A 14 -15.49 -6.21 12.95
CA GLU A 14 -16.13 -5.38 13.99
C GLU A 14 -15.16 -4.39 14.64
N ASP A 15 -13.89 -4.77 14.77
CA ASP A 15 -12.83 -3.96 15.38
C ASP A 15 -12.05 -3.13 14.36
N LEU A 16 -12.49 -3.14 13.09
CA LEU A 16 -11.78 -2.47 12.01
C LEU A 16 -12.03 -0.96 12.07
N HIS A 17 -10.96 -0.20 12.24
CA HIS A 17 -11.00 1.25 12.12
C HIS A 17 -10.77 1.68 10.67
N PRO A 18 -11.68 2.46 10.07
CA PRO A 18 -11.50 2.95 8.71
C PRO A 18 -10.24 3.82 8.60
N TYR A 19 -9.63 3.80 7.42
CA TYR A 19 -8.52 4.70 7.13
C TYR A 19 -9.01 6.16 7.15
N GLU A 20 -8.38 7.00 7.94
CA GLU A 20 -8.64 8.43 7.98
C GLU A 20 -7.66 9.14 7.01
N PRO A 21 -8.13 9.60 5.84
CA PRO A 21 -7.29 10.35 4.92
C PRO A 21 -6.94 11.73 5.46
N GLY A 22 -5.87 12.33 4.94
CA GLY A 22 -5.55 13.73 5.22
C GLY A 22 -6.69 14.67 4.80
N ARG A 23 -6.90 15.74 5.55
CA ARG A 23 -7.97 16.73 5.30
C ARG A 23 -7.75 17.44 3.95
N SER A 24 -8.84 17.77 3.28
CA SER A 24 -8.79 18.57 2.06
C SER A 24 -8.45 20.04 2.36
N ILE A 25 -7.87 20.74 1.37
CA ILE A 25 -7.59 22.19 1.49
C ILE A 25 -8.88 22.95 1.74
N ASP A 26 -9.97 22.60 1.05
CA ASP A 26 -11.27 23.28 1.17
C ASP A 26 -11.87 23.15 2.58
N GLU A 27 -11.74 21.99 3.22
CA GLU A 27 -12.17 21.80 4.61
C GLU A 27 -11.40 22.69 5.58
N VAL A 28 -10.07 22.78 5.41
CA VAL A 28 -9.20 23.61 6.24
C VAL A 28 -9.52 25.10 6.04
N ILE A 29 -9.68 25.55 4.80
CA ILE A 29 -10.08 26.93 4.48
C ILE A 29 -11.43 27.25 5.12
N LYS A 30 -12.41 26.37 5.02
CA LYS A 30 -13.74 26.56 5.55
C LYS A 30 -13.76 26.65 7.08
N GLU A 31 -12.92 25.86 7.75
CA GLU A 31 -12.86 25.81 9.21
C GLU A 31 -12.09 26.99 9.80
N TYR A 32 -10.93 27.32 9.22
CA TYR A 32 -10.02 28.32 9.78
C TYR A 32 -10.07 29.69 9.08
N GLY A 33 -10.77 29.82 7.96
CA GLY A 33 -10.93 31.07 7.23
C GLY A 33 -9.66 31.61 6.55
N HIS A 34 -8.63 30.76 6.39
CA HIS A 34 -7.39 31.15 5.72
C HIS A 34 -7.61 31.28 4.21
N LYS A 35 -6.99 32.28 3.58
CA LYS A 35 -7.07 32.49 2.12
C LYS A 35 -6.08 31.62 1.36
N GLU A 36 -4.97 31.26 1.99
CA GLU A 36 -3.91 30.43 1.40
C GLU A 36 -3.56 29.31 2.37
N VAL A 37 -3.52 28.09 1.87
CA VAL A 37 -3.17 26.87 2.62
C VAL A 37 -2.15 26.07 1.82
N VAL A 38 -1.03 25.74 2.45
CA VAL A 38 -0.04 24.82 1.89
C VAL A 38 -0.30 23.44 2.47
N LYS A 39 -0.66 22.48 1.62
CA LYS A 39 -0.86 21.09 2.02
C LYS A 39 0.44 20.33 1.90
N LEU A 40 0.96 19.84 3.03
CA LEU A 40 2.17 19.00 3.11
C LEU A 40 1.84 17.53 3.45
N ALA A 41 0.54 17.21 3.45
CA ALA A 41 0.03 15.86 3.71
C ALA A 41 -0.26 15.11 2.41
N SER A 42 -0.50 13.79 2.54
CA SER A 42 -0.92 12.86 1.46
C SER A 42 0.13 12.57 0.38
N ASN A 43 1.37 13.00 0.54
CA ASN A 43 2.48 12.75 -0.40
C ASN A 43 2.13 13.15 -1.86
N GLU A 44 1.36 14.23 -2.01
CA GLU A 44 0.99 14.77 -3.32
C GLU A 44 2.19 15.42 -4.01
N ASN A 45 2.22 15.35 -5.36
CA ASN A 45 3.27 15.99 -6.12
C ASN A 45 3.02 17.51 -6.21
N PRO A 46 3.85 18.35 -5.57
CA PRO A 46 3.66 19.81 -5.57
C PRO A 46 3.87 20.46 -6.95
N LEU A 47 4.51 19.76 -7.88
CA LEU A 47 4.74 20.24 -9.24
C LEU A 47 3.53 20.04 -10.17
N GLY A 48 2.50 19.34 -9.69
CA GLY A 48 1.30 19.03 -10.45
C GLY A 48 1.46 17.86 -11.42
N ALA A 49 0.52 17.72 -12.34
CA ALA A 49 0.51 16.65 -13.33
C ALA A 49 1.43 16.96 -14.51
N SER A 50 2.01 15.91 -15.10
CA SER A 50 2.81 16.04 -16.30
C SER A 50 1.99 16.69 -17.46
N PRO A 51 2.52 17.71 -18.15
CA PRO A 51 1.84 18.29 -19.31
C PRO A 51 1.53 17.26 -20.40
N LYS A 52 2.39 16.27 -20.59
CA LYS A 52 2.16 15.17 -21.54
C LYS A 52 0.99 14.29 -21.14
N ALA A 53 0.82 14.03 -19.84
CA ALA A 53 -0.32 13.26 -19.33
C ALA A 53 -1.62 14.03 -19.53
N LEU A 54 -1.64 15.33 -19.22
CA LEU A 54 -2.80 16.19 -19.44
C LEU A 54 -3.21 16.26 -20.91
N ALA A 55 -2.23 16.45 -21.82
CA ALA A 55 -2.49 16.44 -23.25
C ALA A 55 -3.11 15.11 -23.72
N LYS A 56 -2.62 13.97 -23.17
CA LYS A 56 -3.16 12.65 -23.52
C LYS A 56 -4.58 12.43 -23.01
N ILE A 57 -4.93 12.96 -21.86
CA ILE A 57 -6.31 12.91 -21.32
C ILE A 57 -7.26 13.68 -22.26
N ILE A 58 -6.85 14.87 -22.71
CA ILE A 58 -7.65 15.68 -23.64
C ILE A 58 -7.83 14.96 -24.99
N GLU A 59 -6.79 14.32 -25.51
CA GLU A 59 -6.86 13.55 -26.76
C GLU A 59 -7.85 12.38 -26.67
N LEU A 60 -7.97 11.75 -25.50
CA LEU A 60 -8.81 10.57 -25.29
C LEU A 60 -10.23 10.91 -24.77
N GLN A 61 -10.58 12.19 -24.63
CA GLN A 61 -11.84 12.60 -24.00
C GLN A 61 -13.09 12.02 -24.70
N ASP A 62 -13.04 11.86 -26.01
CA ASP A 62 -14.17 11.34 -26.78
C ASP A 62 -14.36 9.82 -26.61
N ASP A 63 -13.34 9.11 -26.13
CA ASP A 63 -13.35 7.66 -25.91
C ASP A 63 -13.65 7.27 -24.46
N LEU A 64 -13.82 8.25 -23.54
CA LEU A 64 -14.03 7.98 -22.11
C LEU A 64 -15.30 7.16 -21.79
N HIS A 65 -16.23 7.07 -22.73
CA HIS A 65 -17.45 6.27 -22.63
C HIS A 65 -17.23 4.78 -22.95
N LEU A 66 -16.05 4.42 -23.47
CA LEU A 66 -15.69 3.05 -23.80
C LEU A 66 -15.00 2.35 -22.63
N TYR A 67 -15.18 1.04 -22.52
CA TYR A 67 -14.40 0.24 -21.56
C TYR A 67 -12.93 0.22 -21.98
N PRO A 68 -12.01 0.41 -21.02
CA PRO A 68 -10.60 0.18 -21.29
C PRO A 68 -10.30 -1.31 -21.48
N ASP A 69 -9.11 -1.63 -22.02
CA ASP A 69 -8.61 -3.00 -22.03
C ASP A 69 -8.50 -3.53 -20.59
N GLY A 70 -9.33 -4.50 -20.23
CA GLY A 70 -9.40 -5.08 -18.89
C GLY A 70 -8.08 -5.75 -18.43
N ASN A 71 -7.23 -6.17 -19.36
CA ASN A 71 -5.91 -6.72 -19.07
C ASN A 71 -4.83 -5.64 -18.94
N GLY A 72 -5.09 -4.40 -19.36
CA GLY A 72 -4.14 -3.30 -19.38
C GLY A 72 -2.88 -3.62 -20.20
N THR A 73 -3.01 -4.35 -21.30
CA THR A 73 -1.91 -4.92 -22.09
C THR A 73 -0.87 -3.89 -22.50
N ASN A 74 -1.34 -2.73 -23.02
CA ASN A 74 -0.45 -1.65 -23.45
C ASN A 74 0.37 -1.09 -22.26
N LEU A 75 -0.27 -0.85 -21.12
CA LEU A 75 0.39 -0.34 -19.92
C LEU A 75 1.39 -1.36 -19.39
N LYS A 76 1.01 -2.62 -19.24
CA LYS A 76 1.90 -3.71 -18.81
C LYS A 76 3.12 -3.85 -19.72
N THR A 77 2.92 -3.74 -21.04
CA THR A 77 4.02 -3.79 -22.02
C THR A 77 5.03 -2.67 -21.82
N GLN A 78 4.56 -1.44 -21.55
CA GLN A 78 5.47 -0.31 -21.29
C GLN A 78 6.19 -0.46 -19.95
N ILE A 79 5.50 -0.92 -18.90
CA ILE A 79 6.11 -1.21 -17.60
C ILE A 79 7.16 -2.33 -17.74
N ALA A 80 6.82 -3.43 -18.40
CA ALA A 80 7.74 -4.55 -18.63
C ALA A 80 9.03 -4.11 -19.31
N LYS A 81 8.91 -3.25 -20.34
CA LYS A 81 10.06 -2.67 -21.04
C LYS A 81 10.89 -1.77 -20.14
N LYS A 82 10.25 -0.91 -19.34
CA LYS A 82 10.94 0.02 -18.43
C LYS A 82 11.68 -0.71 -17.32
N GLU A 83 11.02 -1.68 -16.70
CA GLU A 83 11.56 -2.43 -15.55
C GLU A 83 12.35 -3.69 -15.96
N THR A 84 12.56 -3.92 -17.26
CA THR A 84 13.29 -5.08 -17.79
C THR A 84 12.78 -6.40 -17.22
N THR A 85 11.45 -6.57 -17.22
CA THR A 85 10.76 -7.76 -16.72
C THR A 85 9.78 -8.31 -17.76
N SER A 86 9.14 -9.43 -17.46
CA SER A 86 8.11 -10.05 -18.29
C SER A 86 6.73 -9.48 -17.96
N ILE A 87 5.84 -9.40 -18.94
CA ILE A 87 4.46 -8.92 -18.78
C ILE A 87 3.64 -9.77 -17.80
N GLU A 88 3.96 -11.05 -17.70
CA GLU A 88 3.34 -12.01 -16.77
C GLU A 88 3.67 -11.71 -15.31
N ASN A 89 4.74 -10.97 -15.05
CA ASN A 89 5.15 -10.55 -13.71
C ASN A 89 4.48 -9.25 -13.26
N ILE A 90 3.55 -8.70 -14.05
CA ILE A 90 2.93 -7.40 -13.78
C ILE A 90 1.45 -7.55 -13.49
N ILE A 91 1.04 -7.06 -12.33
CA ILE A 91 -0.35 -6.88 -11.93
C ILE A 91 -0.61 -5.37 -11.82
N ILE A 92 -1.74 -4.92 -12.36
CA ILE A 92 -2.18 -3.53 -12.32
C ILE A 92 -3.33 -3.41 -11.33
N GLY A 93 -3.34 -2.36 -10.52
CA GLY A 93 -4.41 -2.04 -9.59
C GLY A 93 -4.64 -0.53 -9.47
N ASN A 94 -5.74 -0.16 -8.85
CA ASN A 94 -6.09 1.23 -8.53
C ASN A 94 -5.30 1.72 -7.32
N GLY A 95 -4.02 1.98 -7.53
CA GLY A 95 -3.07 2.33 -6.49
C GLY A 95 -2.60 1.13 -5.67
N SER A 96 -1.68 1.41 -4.73
CA SER A 96 -1.10 0.37 -3.87
C SER A 96 -2.11 -0.31 -2.94
N ASN A 97 -3.17 0.38 -2.53
CA ASN A 97 -4.17 -0.20 -1.64
C ASN A 97 -4.86 -1.42 -2.24
N GLU A 98 -5.24 -1.38 -3.52
CA GLU A 98 -5.83 -2.54 -4.18
C GLU A 98 -4.84 -3.70 -4.29
N ILE A 99 -3.57 -3.42 -4.61
CA ILE A 99 -2.54 -4.46 -4.66
C ILE A 99 -2.32 -5.10 -3.27
N LEU A 100 -2.30 -4.31 -2.21
CA LEU A 100 -2.18 -4.80 -0.84
C LEU A 100 -3.38 -5.66 -0.44
N GLU A 101 -4.60 -5.25 -0.84
CA GLU A 101 -5.82 -6.03 -0.60
C GLU A 101 -5.80 -7.35 -1.37
N LEU A 102 -5.39 -7.34 -2.64
CA LEU A 102 -5.25 -8.56 -3.44
C LEU A 102 -4.22 -9.53 -2.84
N ALA A 103 -3.07 -9.00 -2.37
CA ALA A 103 -2.07 -9.81 -1.66
C ALA A 103 -2.63 -10.39 -0.36
N ALA A 104 -3.34 -9.59 0.44
CA ALA A 104 -3.96 -10.07 1.66
C ALA A 104 -5.00 -11.17 1.38
N ARG A 105 -5.87 -10.99 0.38
CA ARG A 105 -6.86 -12.00 -0.02
C ARG A 105 -6.23 -13.29 -0.54
N ALA A 106 -5.06 -13.19 -1.17
CA ALA A 106 -4.35 -14.37 -1.71
C ALA A 106 -3.65 -15.19 -0.63
N PHE A 107 -3.12 -14.55 0.42
CA PHE A 107 -2.21 -15.20 1.37
C PHE A 107 -2.70 -15.19 2.83
N LEU A 108 -3.70 -14.37 3.17
CA LEU A 108 -4.17 -14.22 4.55
C LEU A 108 -5.57 -14.80 4.76
N ASN A 109 -5.76 -15.40 5.93
CA ASN A 109 -7.02 -15.93 6.42
C ASN A 109 -6.96 -16.04 7.96
N PRO A 110 -8.04 -16.43 8.66
CA PRO A 110 -8.06 -16.49 10.12
C PRO A 110 -7.00 -17.40 10.79
N SER A 111 -6.40 -18.33 10.04
CA SER A 111 -5.35 -19.23 10.55
C SER A 111 -3.92 -18.72 10.30
N THR A 112 -3.76 -17.64 9.53
CA THR A 112 -2.46 -17.07 9.16
C THR A 112 -2.19 -15.74 9.85
N SER A 113 -0.96 -15.26 9.76
CA SER A 113 -0.56 -13.95 10.26
C SER A 113 0.24 -13.15 9.24
N SER A 114 0.26 -11.83 9.42
CA SER A 114 1.19 -10.94 8.73
C SER A 114 2.10 -10.22 9.73
N ILE A 115 3.21 -9.70 9.23
CA ILE A 115 4.16 -8.88 9.99
C ILE A 115 4.25 -7.49 9.34
N ALA A 116 4.25 -6.45 10.16
CA ALA A 116 4.59 -5.09 9.78
C ALA A 116 5.17 -4.32 10.97
N SER A 117 5.88 -3.23 10.72
CA SER A 117 6.31 -2.34 11.82
C SER A 117 5.13 -1.64 12.46
N LYS A 118 5.23 -1.37 13.75
CA LYS A 118 4.20 -0.65 14.53
C LYS A 118 3.84 0.72 13.92
N HIS A 119 4.83 1.45 13.42
CA HIS A 119 4.64 2.77 12.78
C HIS A 119 4.78 2.66 11.27
N ALA A 120 4.01 1.77 10.66
CA ALA A 120 3.96 1.57 9.21
C ALA A 120 2.62 2.06 8.64
N PHE A 121 2.45 1.89 7.33
CA PHE A 121 1.26 2.30 6.61
C PHE A 121 0.00 1.61 7.17
N ALA A 122 -0.98 2.41 7.56
CA ALA A 122 -2.19 1.92 8.25
C ALA A 122 -2.96 0.84 7.48
N VAL A 123 -2.85 0.85 6.14
CA VAL A 123 -3.54 -0.12 5.29
C VAL A 123 -3.07 -1.55 5.54
N TYR A 124 -1.82 -1.78 5.97
CA TYR A 124 -1.34 -3.13 6.32
C TYR A 124 -2.20 -3.79 7.41
N LYS A 125 -2.52 -3.00 8.45
CA LYS A 125 -3.40 -3.45 9.52
C LYS A 125 -4.82 -3.70 9.00
N ILE A 126 -5.35 -2.78 8.21
CA ILE A 126 -6.71 -2.84 7.66
C ILE A 126 -6.88 -4.10 6.80
N VAL A 127 -6.00 -4.34 5.83
CA VAL A 127 -6.13 -5.51 4.95
C VAL A 127 -5.92 -6.83 5.68
N THR A 128 -5.03 -6.85 6.68
CA THR A 128 -4.82 -8.04 7.52
C THR A 128 -6.07 -8.36 8.34
N GLN A 129 -6.64 -7.38 9.03
CA GLN A 129 -7.85 -7.55 9.81
C GLN A 129 -9.05 -7.91 8.94
N SER A 130 -9.18 -7.29 7.75
CA SER A 130 -10.26 -7.61 6.79
C SER A 130 -10.23 -9.05 6.33
N ALA A 131 -9.05 -9.66 6.27
CA ALA A 131 -8.88 -11.08 5.97
C ALA A 131 -9.13 -12.00 7.20
N GLY A 132 -9.43 -11.43 8.38
CA GLY A 132 -9.55 -12.15 9.64
C GLY A 132 -8.23 -12.65 10.20
N ALA A 133 -7.09 -12.24 9.62
CA ALA A 133 -5.75 -12.66 10.03
C ALA A 133 -5.20 -11.79 11.18
N LYS A 134 -4.17 -12.30 11.85
CA LYS A 134 -3.49 -11.59 12.93
C LYS A 134 -2.34 -10.76 12.37
N LEU A 135 -2.29 -9.47 12.70
CA LEU A 135 -1.10 -8.64 12.48
C LEU A 135 -0.15 -8.77 13.67
N ILE A 136 1.11 -9.06 13.37
CA ILE A 136 2.22 -9.03 14.32
C ILE A 136 2.95 -7.70 14.09
N GLU A 137 2.81 -6.79 15.06
CA GLU A 137 3.46 -5.48 15.01
C GLU A 137 4.88 -5.56 15.61
N VAL A 138 5.89 -5.34 14.78
CA VAL A 138 7.29 -5.25 15.21
C VAL A 138 7.57 -3.85 15.74
N PRO A 139 8.16 -3.69 16.93
CA PRO A 139 8.59 -2.38 17.44
C PRO A 139 9.52 -1.67 16.44
N THR A 140 9.45 -0.35 16.43
CA THR A 140 10.34 0.47 15.59
C THR A 140 11.52 1.00 16.36
N VAL A 141 12.66 1.16 15.70
CA VAL A 141 13.84 1.85 16.23
C VAL A 141 13.96 3.19 15.51
N ASN A 142 13.99 4.28 16.29
CA ASN A 142 14.04 5.66 15.75
C ASN A 142 12.97 5.94 14.67
N TRP A 143 11.75 5.42 14.87
CA TRP A 143 10.62 5.48 13.93
C TRP A 143 10.80 4.71 12.62
N GLY A 144 11.93 4.01 12.45
CA GLY A 144 12.24 3.19 11.30
C GLY A 144 11.93 1.71 11.49
N HIS A 145 11.95 0.95 10.40
CA HIS A 145 11.86 -0.50 10.48
C HIS A 145 13.11 -1.08 11.15
N ASP A 146 12.89 -1.91 12.16
CA ASP A 146 13.91 -2.81 12.72
C ASP A 146 13.86 -4.13 11.94
N LEU A 147 14.47 -4.15 10.76
CA LEU A 147 14.41 -5.31 9.87
C LEU A 147 15.06 -6.57 10.44
N GLU A 148 16.03 -6.43 11.35
CA GLU A 148 16.62 -7.58 12.05
C GLU A 148 15.59 -8.29 12.92
N SER A 149 14.80 -7.51 13.66
CA SER A 149 13.73 -8.04 14.52
C SER A 149 12.57 -8.67 13.75
N PHE A 150 12.38 -8.38 12.45
CA PHE A 150 11.31 -9.02 11.66
C PHE A 150 11.49 -10.54 11.63
N ALA A 151 12.71 -11.02 11.45
CA ALA A 151 13.01 -12.46 11.43
C ALA A 151 12.70 -13.13 12.78
N ASP A 152 12.95 -12.43 13.88
CA ASP A 152 12.69 -12.94 15.23
C ASP A 152 11.20 -13.00 15.58
N HIS A 153 10.36 -12.23 14.87
CA HIS A 153 8.91 -12.22 15.05
C HIS A 153 8.17 -13.18 14.11
N LEU A 154 8.89 -13.91 13.25
CA LEU A 154 8.28 -14.93 12.38
C LEU A 154 7.64 -16.02 13.25
N GLN A 155 6.41 -16.37 12.90
CA GLN A 155 5.68 -17.48 13.46
C GLN A 155 5.47 -18.55 12.39
N GLU A 156 5.19 -19.78 12.79
CA GLU A 156 4.94 -20.88 11.85
C GLU A 156 3.83 -20.58 10.84
N ASN A 157 2.83 -19.79 11.26
CA ASN A 157 1.69 -19.38 10.44
C ASN A 157 1.87 -18.00 9.78
N THR A 158 3.06 -17.40 9.81
CA THR A 158 3.30 -16.14 9.11
C THR A 158 3.31 -16.37 7.59
N SER A 159 2.45 -15.64 6.88
CA SER A 159 2.30 -15.78 5.42
C SER A 159 2.73 -14.53 4.66
N VAL A 160 2.64 -13.33 5.27
CA VAL A 160 2.97 -12.06 4.60
C VAL A 160 3.79 -11.16 5.50
N ILE A 161 4.78 -10.51 4.91
CA ILE A 161 5.51 -9.39 5.53
C ILE A 161 5.26 -8.16 4.68
N PHE A 162 4.86 -7.05 5.32
CA PHE A 162 4.66 -5.76 4.66
C PHE A 162 5.78 -4.79 5.02
N ILE A 163 6.42 -4.21 4.01
CA ILE A 163 7.50 -3.23 4.14
C ILE A 163 7.25 -2.07 3.19
N ALA A 164 7.27 -0.83 3.67
CA ALA A 164 7.36 0.37 2.86
C ALA A 164 8.76 0.99 3.01
N ASN A 165 9.46 1.26 1.92
CA ASN A 165 10.79 1.84 1.97
C ASN A 165 10.99 2.87 0.84
N PRO A 166 11.05 4.18 1.13
CA PRO A 166 10.95 4.79 2.47
C PRO A 166 9.64 4.51 3.18
N ASN A 167 9.68 4.44 4.53
CA ASN A 167 8.50 4.13 5.32
C ASN A 167 7.46 5.25 5.26
N ASN A 168 6.20 4.88 5.12
CA ASN A 168 5.07 5.77 5.29
C ASN A 168 4.40 5.46 6.66
N PRO A 169 4.24 6.44 7.59
CA PRO A 169 4.38 7.89 7.38
C PRO A 169 5.70 8.51 7.83
N THR A 170 6.64 7.75 8.37
CA THR A 170 7.80 8.28 9.09
C THR A 170 8.92 8.83 8.20
N GLY A 171 8.95 8.44 6.92
CA GLY A 171 9.97 8.85 5.97
C GLY A 171 11.34 8.22 6.21
N THR A 172 11.46 7.29 7.15
CA THR A 172 12.72 6.57 7.42
C THR A 172 13.04 5.61 6.30
N TYR A 173 14.33 5.33 6.12
CA TYR A 173 14.82 4.54 5.01
C TYR A 173 15.77 3.43 5.48
N ASN A 174 15.60 2.23 4.94
CA ASN A 174 16.53 1.12 5.09
C ASN A 174 17.31 0.91 3.80
N THR A 175 18.61 0.60 3.93
CA THR A 175 19.49 0.38 2.79
C THR A 175 19.14 -0.92 2.05
N HIS A 176 19.65 -1.05 0.83
CA HIS A 176 19.48 -2.28 0.05
C HIS A 176 20.06 -3.50 0.77
N GLU A 177 21.22 -3.32 1.42
CA GLU A 177 21.90 -4.38 2.19
C GLU A 177 21.07 -4.86 3.37
N GLU A 178 20.43 -3.92 4.11
CA GLU A 178 19.56 -4.27 5.24
C GLU A 178 18.32 -5.04 4.77
N VAL A 179 17.67 -4.57 3.70
CA VAL A 179 16.51 -5.28 3.12
C VAL A 179 16.94 -6.65 2.60
N TYR A 180 18.06 -6.74 1.89
CA TYR A 180 18.57 -8.01 1.37
C TYR A 180 18.92 -8.99 2.50
N ALA A 181 19.55 -8.52 3.57
CA ALA A 181 19.86 -9.34 4.74
C ALA A 181 18.60 -9.93 5.40
N LEU A 182 17.51 -9.15 5.47
CA LEU A 182 16.21 -9.67 5.91
C LEU A 182 15.70 -10.77 4.97
N LEU A 183 15.69 -10.51 3.65
CA LEU A 183 15.18 -11.48 2.66
C LEU A 183 15.90 -12.82 2.71
N GLN A 184 17.19 -12.85 3.09
CA GLN A 184 17.95 -14.10 3.26
C GLN A 184 17.51 -14.91 4.50
N LYS A 185 16.86 -14.28 5.47
CA LYS A 185 16.36 -14.93 6.70
C LYS A 185 14.90 -15.40 6.58
N ILE A 186 14.15 -14.87 5.61
CA ILE A 186 12.73 -15.17 5.45
C ILE A 186 12.55 -16.52 4.72
N PRO A 187 11.72 -17.43 5.26
CA PRO A 187 11.38 -18.67 4.58
C PRO A 187 10.72 -18.43 3.22
N SER A 188 10.98 -19.28 2.25
CA SER A 188 10.40 -19.18 0.89
C SER A 188 8.87 -19.32 0.84
N SER A 189 8.25 -19.78 1.93
CA SER A 189 6.80 -19.87 2.10
C SER A 189 6.15 -18.54 2.48
N VAL A 190 6.94 -17.52 2.84
CA VAL A 190 6.44 -16.21 3.28
C VAL A 190 6.54 -15.22 2.13
N SER A 191 5.42 -14.59 1.77
CA SER A 191 5.38 -13.52 0.77
C SER A 191 5.86 -12.20 1.36
N VAL A 192 6.71 -11.46 0.66
CA VAL A 192 7.13 -10.11 1.06
C VAL A 192 6.52 -9.09 0.12
N SER A 193 5.63 -8.28 0.65
CA SER A 193 5.08 -7.12 -0.04
C SER A 193 5.96 -5.90 0.25
N TYR A 194 6.83 -5.57 -0.70
CA TYR A 194 7.73 -4.42 -0.61
C TYR A 194 7.16 -3.26 -1.43
N THR A 195 6.80 -2.18 -0.75
CA THR A 195 6.30 -0.97 -1.40
C THR A 195 7.44 0.04 -1.54
N HIS A 196 7.78 0.35 -2.77
CA HIS A 196 8.71 1.42 -3.11
C HIS A 196 7.93 2.60 -3.70
N LEU A 197 7.82 3.69 -2.94
CA LEU A 197 7.27 4.94 -3.46
C LEU A 197 8.34 5.61 -4.33
N THR A 198 8.26 5.44 -5.64
CA THR A 198 8.99 6.28 -6.56
C THR A 198 8.28 7.64 -6.62
N LEU A 199 8.89 8.66 -6.01
CA LEU A 199 8.55 10.03 -6.41
C LEU A 199 8.84 10.15 -7.91
N PRO A 200 7.92 10.75 -8.71
CA PRO A 200 8.22 10.96 -10.11
C PRO A 200 9.53 11.74 -10.21
N THR A 201 10.55 11.10 -10.74
CA THR A 201 11.75 11.79 -11.18
C THR A 201 11.35 12.67 -12.35
N ILE A 202 11.49 13.96 -12.16
CA ILE A 202 11.23 15.01 -13.15
C ILE A 202 12.27 14.89 -14.27
#